data_b3f0f0cf6932bc193abc5012c8f72e06
#
_entry.id   b3f0f0cf6932bc193abc5012c8f72e06
#
_cell.length_a   1.000
_cell.length_b   1.000
_cell.length_c   1.000
_cell.angle_alpha   90.00
_cell.angle_beta   90.00
_cell.angle_gamma   90.00
#
_symmetry.space_group_name_H-M   'P 1'
#
loop_
_entity.id
_entity.type
_entity.pdbx_description
1 polymer ?
#
loop_
_entity_poly.entity_id
_entity_poly.type
_entity_poly.pdbx_seq_one_letter_code
_entity_poly.pdbx_strand_id
1 'polypeptide(L)'
;MAIFGLGLFVFFIGTLFNAILFSAIGVIFFVLCKVLFQPLHDLAYFPTMMKTIDAVKAIENRNEYAYILSHEVGLFIGRAFGMSLFISLAFWVSEEFALKYALVIVGAIQLLSLPLAKNIISDIDNKYNK
;
A
#
# COMPACT_ATOMS: atom_id res chain seq x y z
N MET A 1 9.42 10.01 -4.15
CA MET A 1 8.91 8.99 -5.08
C MET A 1 9.80 7.75 -5.20
N ALA A 2 11.12 7.89 -5.40
CA ALA A 2 12.01 6.72 -5.52
C ALA A 2 11.97 5.78 -4.30
N ILE A 3 12.02 6.31 -3.08
CA ILE A 3 12.00 5.53 -1.83
C ILE A 3 10.67 4.79 -1.67
N PHE A 4 9.56 5.44 -1.99
CA PHE A 4 8.23 4.83 -1.96
C PHE A 4 8.12 3.64 -2.93
N GLY A 5 8.57 3.86 -4.19
CA GLY A 5 8.59 2.80 -5.19
C GLY A 5 9.51 1.63 -4.82
N LEU A 6 10.67 1.92 -4.24
CA LEU A 6 11.61 0.91 -3.76
C LEU A 6 11.00 0.07 -2.64
N GLY A 7 10.30 0.69 -1.68
CA GLY A 7 9.61 -0.01 -0.59
C GLY A 7 8.54 -0.97 -1.12
N LEU A 8 7.70 -0.53 -2.05
CA LEU A 8 6.67 -1.38 -2.67
C LEU A 8 7.27 -2.52 -3.49
N PHE A 9 8.35 -2.26 -4.21
CA PHE A 9 9.04 -3.28 -5.01
C PHE A 9 9.66 -4.37 -4.13
N VAL A 10 10.32 -3.99 -3.05
CA VAL A 10 10.90 -4.95 -2.10
C VAL A 10 9.81 -5.75 -1.38
N PHE A 11 8.71 -5.11 -1.00
CA PHE A 11 7.56 -5.81 -0.45
C PHE A 11 7.03 -6.86 -1.44
N PHE A 12 6.87 -6.49 -2.71
CA PHE A 12 6.41 -7.41 -3.74
C PHE A 12 7.37 -8.58 -3.98
N ILE A 13 8.68 -8.33 -3.99
CA ILE A 13 9.69 -9.41 -4.07
C ILE A 13 9.56 -10.35 -2.85
N GLY A 14 9.39 -9.80 -1.66
CA GLY A 14 9.18 -10.59 -0.44
C GLY A 14 7.94 -11.50 -0.54
N THR A 15 6.83 -10.97 -1.08
CA THR A 15 5.60 -11.77 -1.28
C THR A 15 5.77 -12.87 -2.31
N LEU A 16 6.48 -12.61 -3.42
CA LEU A 16 6.81 -13.62 -4.43
C LEU A 16 7.70 -14.71 -3.86
N PHE A 17 8.73 -14.32 -3.11
CA PHE A 17 9.64 -15.28 -2.50
C PHE A 17 8.93 -16.18 -1.49
N ASN A 18 8.02 -15.63 -0.70
CA ASN A 18 7.16 -16.40 0.20
C ASN A 18 6.25 -17.37 -0.56
N ALA A 19 5.69 -16.98 -1.70
CA ALA A 19 4.82 -17.83 -2.51
C ALA A 19 5.57 -18.98 -3.18
N ILE A 20 6.82 -18.75 -3.63
CA ILE A 20 7.65 -19.75 -4.31
C ILE A 20 8.25 -20.73 -3.29
N LEU A 21 8.83 -20.22 -2.22
CA LEU A 21 9.45 -20.99 -1.15
C LEU A 21 8.48 -21.11 0.04
N PHE A 22 7.31 -21.68 -0.18
CA PHE A 22 6.31 -21.83 0.89
C PHE A 22 6.84 -22.73 2.03
N SER A 23 7.72 -22.12 2.83
CA SER A 23 8.44 -22.76 3.94
C SER A 23 8.70 -21.73 5.05
N ALA A 24 9.09 -22.18 6.22
CA ALA A 24 9.48 -21.29 7.33
C ALA A 24 10.54 -20.24 6.91
N ILE A 25 11.48 -20.63 6.05
CA ILE A 25 12.52 -19.74 5.52
C ILE A 25 11.91 -18.63 4.65
N GLY A 26 10.96 -18.95 3.78
CA GLY A 26 10.23 -17.97 2.94
C GLY A 26 9.47 -16.96 3.78
N VAL A 27 8.79 -17.41 4.84
CA VAL A 27 8.06 -16.54 5.77
C VAL A 27 9.03 -15.61 6.54
N ILE A 28 10.14 -16.16 7.05
CA ILE A 28 11.15 -15.34 7.77
C ILE A 28 11.71 -14.28 6.84
N PHE A 29 12.05 -14.62 5.60
CA PHE A 29 12.54 -13.66 4.61
C PHE A 29 11.51 -12.57 4.31
N PHE A 30 10.25 -12.93 4.12
CA PHE A 30 9.15 -11.98 3.92
C PHE A 30 9.00 -11.02 5.09
N VAL A 31 9.01 -11.54 6.33
CA VAL A 31 8.91 -10.71 7.54
C VAL A 31 10.10 -9.76 7.66
N LEU A 32 11.33 -10.22 7.39
CA LEU A 32 12.52 -9.37 7.37
C LEU A 32 12.40 -8.25 6.35
N CYS A 33 11.97 -8.55 5.11
CA CYS A 33 11.71 -7.54 4.10
C CYS A 33 10.69 -6.51 4.59
N LYS A 34 9.58 -6.97 5.17
CA LYS A 34 8.54 -6.09 5.69
C LYS A 34 9.05 -5.18 6.81
N VAL A 35 9.75 -5.72 7.80
CA VAL A 35 10.25 -4.96 8.96
C VAL A 35 11.28 -3.93 8.56
N LEU A 36 12.16 -4.23 7.60
CA LEU A 36 13.20 -3.30 7.14
C LEU A 36 12.63 -2.18 6.27
N PHE A 37 11.67 -2.48 5.42
CA PHE A 37 11.19 -1.51 4.42
C PHE A 37 9.91 -0.78 4.82
N GLN A 38 9.15 -1.27 5.78
CA GLN A 38 7.96 -0.57 6.26
C GLN A 38 8.28 0.83 6.82
N PRO A 39 9.29 1.04 7.69
CA PRO A 39 9.65 2.39 8.15
C PRO A 39 10.06 3.33 7.01
N LEU A 40 10.77 2.83 6.00
CA LEU A 40 11.15 3.63 4.83
C LEU A 40 9.94 4.03 3.99
N HIS A 41 9.00 3.12 3.83
CA HIS A 41 7.73 3.40 3.17
C HIS A 41 6.95 4.48 3.92
N ASP A 42 6.81 4.35 5.23
CA ASP A 42 6.06 5.28 6.07
C ASP A 42 6.70 6.68 6.08
N LEU A 43 8.03 6.76 6.15
CA LEU A 43 8.78 8.02 6.04
C LEU A 43 8.57 8.75 4.70
N ALA A 44 8.36 8.01 3.61
CA ALA A 44 8.09 8.60 2.31
C ALA A 44 6.59 8.92 2.12
N TYR A 45 5.72 8.09 2.69
CA TYR A 45 4.27 8.20 2.52
C TYR A 45 3.67 9.34 3.32
N PHE A 46 3.98 9.47 4.63
CA PHE A 46 3.39 10.47 5.51
C PHE A 46 3.59 11.91 5.04
N PRO A 47 4.80 12.38 4.69
CA PRO A 47 4.98 13.73 4.21
C PRO A 47 4.23 14.00 2.90
N THR A 48 4.15 13.01 2.03
CA THR A 48 3.42 13.13 0.75
C THR A 48 1.93 13.24 1.00
N MET A 49 1.39 12.43 1.91
CA MET A 49 -0.02 12.48 2.32
C MET A 49 -0.37 13.84 2.93
N MET A 50 0.45 14.35 3.86
CA MET A 50 0.20 15.65 4.50
C MET A 50 0.23 16.79 3.49
N LYS A 51 1.20 16.82 2.57
CA LYS A 51 1.23 17.82 1.48
C LYS A 51 -0.01 17.74 0.61
N THR A 52 -0.52 16.57 0.31
CA THR A 52 -1.74 16.39 -0.48
C THR A 52 -2.96 16.94 0.28
N ILE A 53 -3.08 16.65 1.58
CA ILE A 53 -4.15 17.15 2.44
C ILE A 53 -4.11 18.69 2.50
N ASP A 54 -2.94 19.29 2.72
CA ASP A 54 -2.76 20.74 2.78
C ASP A 54 -3.15 21.40 1.45
N ALA A 55 -2.75 20.79 0.33
CA ALA A 55 -3.10 21.27 -1.00
C ALA A 55 -4.61 21.24 -1.26
N VAL A 56 -5.27 20.14 -0.96
CA VAL A 56 -6.72 19.99 -1.17
C VAL A 56 -7.51 20.87 -0.20
N LYS A 57 -7.06 21.01 1.05
CA LYS A 57 -7.63 21.93 2.03
C LYS A 57 -7.62 23.38 1.55
N ALA A 58 -6.51 23.81 0.94
CA ALA A 58 -6.40 25.18 0.39
C ALA A 58 -7.37 25.42 -0.78
N ILE A 59 -7.67 24.41 -1.58
CA ILE A 59 -8.58 24.49 -2.73
C ILE A 59 -10.04 24.43 -2.31
N GLU A 60 -10.40 23.50 -1.43
CA GLU A 60 -11.80 23.20 -1.07
C GLU A 60 -12.27 23.96 0.19
N ASN A 61 -11.38 24.64 0.90
CA ASN A 61 -11.67 25.35 2.15
C ASN A 61 -12.40 24.48 3.20
N ARG A 62 -12.08 23.18 3.23
CA ARG A 62 -12.64 22.21 4.16
C ARG A 62 -11.71 21.96 5.35
N ASN A 63 -12.29 21.46 6.44
CA ASN A 63 -11.52 21.12 7.63
C ASN A 63 -10.59 19.94 7.36
N GLU A 64 -9.34 20.03 7.80
CA GLU A 64 -8.29 19.01 7.72
C GLU A 64 -8.73 17.64 8.26
N TYR A 65 -9.51 17.65 9.36
CA TYR A 65 -10.04 16.42 9.95
C TYR A 65 -10.92 15.60 9.00
N ALA A 66 -11.64 16.25 8.07
CA ALA A 66 -12.48 15.56 7.11
C ALA A 66 -11.64 14.69 6.13
N TYR A 67 -10.45 15.16 5.76
CA TYR A 67 -9.53 14.43 4.88
C TYR A 67 -8.82 13.31 5.60
N ILE A 68 -8.40 13.53 6.85
CA ILE A 68 -7.82 12.49 7.70
C ILE A 68 -8.83 11.37 7.92
N LEU A 69 -10.09 11.72 8.25
CA LEU A 69 -11.16 10.74 8.43
C LEU A 69 -11.43 9.95 7.13
N SER A 70 -11.50 10.64 6.00
CA SER A 70 -11.70 9.99 4.68
C SER A 70 -10.56 9.01 4.37
N HIS A 71 -9.32 9.38 4.69
CA HIS A 71 -8.16 8.51 4.55
C HIS A 71 -8.26 7.25 5.42
N GLU A 72 -8.61 7.42 6.71
CA GLU A 72 -8.78 6.30 7.65
C GLU A 72 -9.91 5.35 7.22
N VAL A 73 -11.02 5.90 6.73
CA VAL A 73 -12.12 5.10 6.16
C VAL A 73 -11.64 4.31 4.94
N GLY A 74 -10.86 4.94 4.05
CA GLY A 74 -10.26 4.27 2.90
C GLY A 74 -9.35 3.11 3.31
N LEU A 75 -8.50 3.31 4.32
CA LEU A 75 -7.64 2.26 4.87
C LEU A 75 -8.45 1.12 5.49
N PHE A 76 -9.52 1.44 6.22
CA PHE A 76 -10.42 0.44 6.79
C PHE A 76 -11.08 -0.42 5.70
N ILE A 77 -11.62 0.20 4.68
CA ILE A 77 -12.23 -0.50 3.53
C ILE A 77 -11.20 -1.38 2.83
N GLY A 78 -9.99 -0.88 2.60
CA GLY A 78 -8.90 -1.67 2.00
C GLY A 78 -8.53 -2.91 2.81
N ARG A 79 -8.43 -2.77 4.14
CA ARG A 79 -8.17 -3.89 5.06
C ARG A 79 -9.32 -4.90 5.08
N ALA A 80 -10.56 -4.41 5.14
CA ALA A 80 -11.75 -5.27 5.11
C ALA A 80 -11.83 -6.06 3.80
N PHE A 81 -11.54 -5.41 2.67
CA PHE A 81 -11.49 -6.07 1.37
C PHE A 81 -10.39 -7.13 1.30
N GLY A 82 -9.18 -6.82 1.77
CA GLY A 82 -8.06 -7.77 1.83
C GLY A 82 -8.36 -9.00 2.69
N MET A 83 -8.98 -8.80 3.87
CA MET A 83 -9.39 -9.90 4.73
C MET A 83 -10.50 -10.75 4.10
N SER A 84 -11.50 -10.11 3.47
CA SER A 84 -12.58 -10.82 2.77
C SER A 84 -12.04 -11.65 1.61
N LEU A 85 -11.09 -11.13 0.85
CA LEU A 85 -10.42 -11.85 -0.22
C LEU A 85 -9.65 -13.06 0.32
N PHE A 86 -8.90 -12.90 1.42
CA PHE A 86 -8.17 -14.00 2.05
C PHE A 86 -9.12 -15.11 2.53
N ILE A 87 -10.19 -14.75 3.23
CA ILE A 87 -11.20 -15.69 3.72
C ILE A 87 -11.87 -16.41 2.55
N SER A 88 -12.27 -15.69 1.51
CA SER A 88 -12.89 -16.28 0.32
C SER A 88 -11.98 -17.30 -0.37
N LEU A 89 -10.69 -16.97 -0.54
CA LEU A 89 -9.71 -17.89 -1.11
C LEU A 89 -9.50 -19.12 -0.23
N ALA A 90 -9.46 -18.95 1.09
CA ALA A 90 -9.30 -20.06 2.02
C ALA A 90 -10.49 -21.02 1.98
N PHE A 91 -11.73 -20.48 1.91
CA PHE A 91 -12.95 -21.30 1.86
C PHE A 91 -13.18 -21.98 0.51
N TRP A 92 -12.92 -21.29 -0.60
CA TRP A 92 -13.31 -21.75 -1.94
C TRP A 92 -12.23 -22.56 -2.63
N VAL A 93 -10.98 -22.36 -2.28
CA VAL A 93 -9.85 -23.04 -2.92
C VAL A 93 -9.13 -23.92 -1.92
N SER A 94 -8.33 -23.33 -1.03
CA SER A 94 -7.69 -24.00 0.11
C SER A 94 -6.95 -22.98 0.98
N GLU A 95 -6.73 -23.32 2.25
CA GLU A 95 -5.95 -22.48 3.17
C GLU A 95 -4.51 -22.27 2.66
N GLU A 96 -3.89 -23.32 2.12
CA GLU A 96 -2.53 -23.24 1.58
C GLU A 96 -2.46 -22.29 0.37
N PHE A 97 -3.44 -22.34 -0.51
CA PHE A 97 -3.54 -21.45 -1.66
C PHE A 97 -3.73 -20.01 -1.22
N ALA A 98 -4.60 -19.75 -0.25
CA ALA A 98 -4.83 -18.42 0.29
C ALA A 98 -3.55 -17.82 0.90
N LEU A 99 -2.81 -18.61 1.69
CA LEU A 99 -1.55 -18.18 2.30
C LEU A 99 -0.45 -17.88 1.28
N LYS A 100 -0.41 -18.61 0.17
CA LYS A 100 0.57 -18.38 -0.90
C LYS A 100 0.24 -17.17 -1.76
N TYR A 101 -0.98 -17.08 -2.22
CA TYR A 101 -1.33 -16.17 -3.32
C TYR A 101 -2.07 -14.90 -2.89
N ALA A 102 -2.76 -14.88 -1.75
CA ALA A 102 -3.44 -13.67 -1.31
C ALA A 102 -2.46 -12.50 -1.10
N LEU A 103 -1.28 -12.76 -0.51
CA LEU A 103 -0.24 -11.75 -0.33
C LEU A 103 0.33 -11.25 -1.66
N VAL A 104 0.51 -12.13 -2.65
CA VAL A 104 1.00 -11.77 -3.98
C VAL A 104 -0.03 -10.90 -4.71
N ILE A 105 -1.32 -11.25 -4.63
CA ILE A 105 -2.41 -10.46 -5.23
C ILE A 105 -2.46 -9.06 -4.60
N VAL A 106 -2.43 -8.97 -3.27
CA VAL A 106 -2.40 -7.69 -2.55
C VAL A 106 -1.16 -6.88 -2.91
N GLY A 107 0.02 -7.52 -2.96
CA GLY A 107 1.27 -6.86 -3.37
C GLY A 107 1.22 -6.34 -4.81
N ALA A 108 0.64 -7.09 -5.74
CA ALA A 108 0.44 -6.67 -7.12
C ALA A 108 -0.51 -5.46 -7.23
N ILE A 109 -1.63 -5.48 -6.48
CA ILE A 109 -2.55 -4.34 -6.41
C ILE A 109 -1.85 -3.09 -5.85
N GLN A 110 -1.01 -3.26 -4.84
CA GLN A 110 -0.24 -2.14 -4.29
C GLN A 110 0.74 -1.53 -5.30
N LEU A 111 1.35 -2.33 -6.18
CA LEU A 111 2.20 -1.79 -7.25
C LEU A 111 1.42 -0.90 -8.22
N LEU A 112 0.13 -1.18 -8.46
CA LEU A 112 -0.74 -0.33 -9.28
C LEU A 112 -0.99 1.05 -8.64
N SER A 113 -0.75 1.22 -7.35
CA SER A 113 -0.86 2.52 -6.69
C SER A 113 0.26 3.50 -7.09
N LEU A 114 1.41 3.01 -7.59
CA LEU A 114 2.54 3.86 -8.00
C LEU A 114 2.19 4.84 -9.12
N PRO A 115 1.61 4.42 -10.26
CA PRO A 115 1.23 5.35 -11.32
C PRO A 115 0.14 6.33 -10.87
N LEU A 116 -0.80 5.88 -10.04
CA LEU A 116 -1.85 6.74 -9.49
C LEU A 116 -1.26 7.84 -8.59
N ALA A 117 -0.38 7.48 -7.66
CA ALA A 117 0.31 8.44 -6.79
C ALA A 117 1.15 9.44 -7.59
N LYS A 118 1.84 9.00 -8.65
CA LYS A 118 2.63 9.86 -9.52
C LYS A 118 1.75 10.89 -10.25
N ASN A 119 0.61 10.47 -10.77
CA ASN A 119 -0.32 11.35 -11.47
C ASN A 119 -0.91 12.40 -10.54
N ILE A 120 -1.34 12.00 -9.33
CA ILE A 120 -1.90 12.93 -8.33
C ILE A 120 -0.88 13.99 -7.93
N ILE A 121 0.37 13.60 -7.66
CA ILE A 121 1.42 14.55 -7.28
C ILE A 121 1.73 15.50 -8.44
N SER A 122 1.82 15.00 -9.68
CA SER A 122 2.04 15.85 -10.85
C SER A 122 0.91 16.87 -11.05
N ASP A 123 -0.33 16.48 -10.82
CA ASP A 123 -1.48 17.39 -10.92
C ASP A 123 -1.46 18.48 -9.83
N ILE A 124 -1.05 18.11 -8.62
CA ILE A 124 -0.89 19.06 -7.51
C ILE A 124 0.22 20.06 -7.82
N ASP A 125 1.41 19.59 -8.23
CA ASP A 125 2.54 20.45 -8.57
C ASP A 125 2.19 21.43 -9.71
N ASN A 126 1.46 20.99 -10.72
CA ASN A 126 0.99 21.84 -11.81
C ASN A 126 -0.04 22.90 -11.37
N LYS A 127 -0.84 22.63 -10.35
CA LYS A 127 -1.80 23.61 -9.80
C LYS A 127 -1.17 24.62 -8.85
N TYR A 128 -0.10 24.22 -8.15
CA TYR A 128 0.61 25.10 -7.20
C TYR A 128 1.62 26.03 -7.86
N ASN A 129 2.16 25.69 -9.04
CA ASN A 129 3.14 26.49 -9.77
C ASN A 129 2.49 27.48 -10.78
N LYS A 130 1.17 27.61 -10.75
CA LYS A 130 0.43 28.68 -11.45
C LYS A 130 -0.11 29.71 -10.46
#